data_9475d4fa1dba87b480826bb256ce1870
#
_entry.id   9475d4fa1dba87b480826bb256ce1870
#
_cell.length_a   1.000
_cell.length_b   1.000
_cell.length_c   1.000
_cell.angle_alpha   90.00
_cell.angle_beta   90.00
_cell.angle_gamma   90.00
#
_symmetry.space_group_name_H-M   'P 1'
#
loop_
_entity.id
_entity.type
_entity.pdbx_description
1 polymer ?
#
loop_
_entity_poly.entity_id
_entity_poly.type
_entity_poly.pdbx_seq_one_letter_code
_entity_poly.pdbx_strand_id
1 'polypeptide(L)'
;MSKATVLNNVDHKSLKVDTRPESNDNNQVNRSLVHATEISELHKEFPLVFYKHPGTEQLQLHAILGLEKDENLFISQSGWNTRFVPALLARGPFSLGYKKVLEEGESPKDPVICIDTDDPRVNTEQ
;
A
#
# COMPACT_ATOMS: atom_id res chain seq x y z
N MET A 1 -3.64 -4.17 15.00
CA MET A 1 -4.79 -3.90 14.12
C MET A 1 -4.60 -2.53 13.51
N SER A 2 -4.68 -2.43 12.21
CA SER A 2 -4.59 -1.12 11.55
C SER A 2 -5.82 -0.27 11.90
N LYS A 3 -5.59 0.95 12.35
CA LYS A 3 -6.63 1.91 12.70
C LYS A 3 -6.77 2.94 11.59
N ALA A 4 -7.39 2.53 10.48
CA ALA A 4 -7.67 3.43 9.38
C ALA A 4 -8.74 4.45 9.76
N THR A 5 -8.39 5.72 9.74
CA THR A 5 -9.29 6.85 9.99
C THR A 5 -9.35 7.74 8.76
N VAL A 6 -10.49 8.42 8.54
CA VAL A 6 -10.61 9.38 7.45
C VAL A 6 -9.63 10.52 7.66
N LEU A 7 -8.79 10.77 6.67
CA LEU A 7 -7.81 11.86 6.71
C LEU A 7 -8.54 13.22 6.69
N ASN A 8 -8.21 14.08 7.65
CA ASN A 8 -8.71 15.45 7.70
C ASN A 8 -7.61 16.42 8.12
N ASN A 9 -7.83 17.70 7.88
CA ASN A 9 -6.84 18.75 8.14
C ASN A 9 -6.87 19.33 9.55
N VAL A 10 -7.73 18.85 10.42
CA VAL A 10 -7.82 19.27 11.82
C VAL A 10 -7.05 18.29 12.70
N ASP A 11 -7.47 17.04 12.73
CA ASP A 11 -6.88 16.01 13.60
C ASP A 11 -5.49 15.55 13.14
N HIS A 12 -5.24 15.62 11.81
CA HIS A 12 -4.02 15.10 11.20
C HIS A 12 -3.06 16.21 10.73
N LYS A 13 -3.30 17.45 11.14
CA LYS A 13 -2.50 18.63 10.70
C LYS A 13 -1.00 18.49 11.01
N SER A 14 -0.68 17.91 12.15
CA SER A 14 0.71 17.74 12.63
C SER A 14 1.33 16.39 12.30
N LEU A 15 0.57 15.47 11.69
CA LEU A 15 1.09 14.17 11.31
C LEU A 15 2.12 14.29 10.19
N LYS A 16 3.19 13.53 10.34
CA LYS A 16 4.24 13.37 9.34
C LYS A 16 4.34 11.90 8.95
N VAL A 17 4.68 11.66 7.72
CA VAL A 17 4.86 10.30 7.20
C VAL A 17 6.31 10.13 6.76
N ASP A 18 6.98 9.15 7.33
CA ASP A 18 8.31 8.75 6.89
C ASP A 18 8.20 8.01 5.56
N THR A 19 8.81 8.59 4.53
CA THR A 19 8.79 8.06 3.17
C THR A 19 10.01 7.21 2.82
N ARG A 20 10.95 7.03 3.77
CA ARG A 20 12.15 6.22 3.52
C ARG A 20 11.76 4.75 3.39
N PRO A 21 12.23 4.04 2.36
CA PRO A 21 11.90 2.62 2.14
C PRO A 21 12.34 1.70 3.28
N GLU A 22 13.47 2.00 3.91
CA GLU A 22 14.05 1.24 5.01
C GLU A 22 13.27 1.33 6.32
N SER A 23 12.48 2.39 6.51
CA SER A 23 11.67 2.55 7.72
C SER A 23 10.40 1.68 7.72
N ASN A 24 10.20 0.86 6.70
CA ASN A 24 8.96 0.17 6.49
C ASN A 24 9.13 -1.35 6.34
N ASP A 25 8.91 -2.07 7.43
CA ASP A 25 8.87 -3.55 7.42
C ASP A 25 7.78 -4.12 6.49
N ASN A 26 6.76 -3.31 6.14
CA ASN A 26 5.73 -3.72 5.19
C ASN A 26 6.26 -3.90 3.75
N ASN A 27 7.46 -3.41 3.46
CA ASN A 27 8.15 -3.68 2.20
C ASN A 27 8.88 -5.03 2.19
N GLN A 28 9.08 -5.65 3.35
CA GLN A 28 9.64 -6.99 3.49
C GLN A 28 8.55 -8.04 3.24
N VAL A 29 8.12 -8.13 2.00
CA VAL A 29 7.11 -9.07 1.54
C VAL A 29 7.58 -9.73 0.25
N ASN A 30 7.27 -11.00 0.07
CA ASN A 30 7.70 -11.75 -1.10
C ASN A 30 6.80 -11.62 -2.33
N ARG A 31 5.67 -10.95 -2.19
CA ARG A 31 4.73 -10.69 -3.30
C ARG A 31 3.85 -9.48 -3.02
N SER A 32 3.34 -8.88 -4.06
CA SER A 32 2.39 -7.77 -3.99
C SER A 32 1.28 -7.94 -5.01
N LEU A 33 0.05 -7.63 -4.64
CA LEU A 33 -1.07 -7.53 -5.57
C LEU A 33 -0.79 -6.44 -6.61
N VAL A 34 -1.10 -6.73 -7.87
CA VAL A 34 -0.90 -5.82 -9.01
C VAL A 34 -2.26 -5.39 -9.55
N HIS A 35 -2.43 -4.10 -9.74
CA HIS A 35 -3.59 -3.55 -10.44
C HIS A 35 -3.38 -3.60 -11.97
N ALA A 36 -4.47 -3.74 -12.72
CA ALA A 36 -4.41 -3.87 -14.18
C ALA A 36 -3.66 -2.70 -14.86
N THR A 37 -3.77 -1.50 -14.30
CA THR A 37 -3.11 -0.28 -14.82
C THR A 37 -1.59 -0.28 -14.67
N GLU A 38 -1.04 -1.16 -13.82
CA GLU A 38 0.40 -1.25 -13.55
C GLU A 38 1.12 -2.32 -14.39
N ILE A 39 0.38 -3.22 -15.02
CA ILE A 39 0.95 -4.41 -15.69
C ILE A 39 2.03 -4.02 -16.70
N SER A 40 1.76 -3.00 -17.52
CA SER A 40 2.68 -2.56 -18.58
C SER A 40 4.05 -2.10 -18.05
N GLU A 41 4.12 -1.62 -16.83
CA GLU A 41 5.35 -1.16 -16.22
C GLU A 41 5.99 -2.25 -15.33
N LEU A 42 5.20 -2.89 -14.49
CA LEU A 42 5.74 -3.86 -13.53
C LEU A 42 6.27 -5.13 -14.19
N HIS A 43 5.69 -5.58 -15.31
CA HIS A 43 6.17 -6.80 -16.01
C HIS A 43 7.61 -6.67 -16.54
N LYS A 44 8.11 -5.46 -16.69
CA LYS A 44 9.48 -5.19 -17.15
C LYS A 44 10.53 -5.53 -16.10
N GLU A 45 10.15 -5.53 -14.84
CA GLU A 45 11.08 -5.66 -13.70
C GLU A 45 10.74 -6.83 -12.79
N PHE A 46 9.47 -7.22 -12.69
CA PHE A 46 9.01 -8.28 -11.79
C PHE A 46 8.36 -9.44 -12.56
N PRO A 47 8.56 -10.67 -12.11
CA PRO A 47 7.72 -11.78 -12.53
C PRO A 47 6.28 -11.53 -12.08
N LEU A 48 5.32 -11.60 -13.00
CA LEU A 48 3.90 -11.49 -12.69
C LEU A 48 3.25 -12.86 -12.82
N VAL A 49 2.52 -13.28 -11.80
CA VAL A 49 1.88 -14.58 -11.72
C VAL A 49 0.43 -14.46 -11.29
N PHE A 50 -0.42 -15.35 -11.76
CA PHE A 50 -1.77 -15.50 -11.23
C PHE A 50 -1.76 -16.36 -9.97
N TYR A 51 -2.42 -15.85 -8.95
CA TYR A 51 -2.59 -16.50 -7.67
C TYR A 51 -4.09 -16.69 -7.41
N LYS A 52 -4.51 -17.93 -7.12
CA LYS A 52 -5.86 -18.22 -6.70
C LYS A 52 -5.99 -18.02 -5.19
N HIS A 53 -6.76 -17.03 -4.78
CA HIS A 53 -6.97 -16.74 -3.37
C HIS A 53 -7.78 -17.87 -2.71
N PRO A 54 -7.28 -18.53 -1.66
CA PRO A 54 -7.90 -19.72 -1.10
C PRO A 54 -9.28 -19.46 -0.47
N GLY A 55 -9.52 -18.26 0.04
CA GLY A 55 -10.79 -17.94 0.70
C GLY A 55 -11.90 -17.51 -0.25
N THR A 56 -11.56 -16.82 -1.35
CA THR A 56 -12.55 -16.29 -2.31
C THR A 56 -12.54 -17.02 -3.64
N GLU A 57 -11.56 -17.88 -3.87
CA GLU A 57 -11.28 -18.58 -5.14
C GLU A 57 -11.03 -17.65 -6.34
N GLN A 58 -10.94 -16.35 -6.11
CA GLN A 58 -10.67 -15.37 -7.16
C GLN A 58 -9.22 -15.44 -7.62
N LEU A 59 -9.02 -15.27 -8.91
CA LEU A 59 -7.69 -15.09 -9.49
C LEU A 59 -7.23 -13.64 -9.27
N GLN A 60 -6.03 -13.53 -8.70
CA GLN A 60 -5.37 -12.26 -8.46
C GLN A 60 -4.03 -12.25 -9.19
N LEU A 61 -3.64 -11.11 -9.74
CA LEU A 61 -2.31 -10.94 -10.33
C LEU A 61 -1.35 -10.44 -9.25
N HIS A 62 -0.23 -11.12 -9.10
CA HIS A 62 0.80 -10.77 -8.13
C HIS A 62 2.16 -10.58 -8.80
N ALA A 63 2.90 -9.55 -8.35
CA ALA A 63 4.33 -9.42 -8.61
C ALA A 63 5.10 -10.22 -7.56
N ILE A 64 6.04 -11.04 -8.01
CA ILE A 64 6.92 -11.81 -7.13
C ILE A 64 8.14 -10.94 -6.79
N LEU A 65 8.36 -10.75 -5.50
CA LEU A 65 9.44 -9.92 -4.97
C LEU A 65 10.55 -10.73 -4.31
N GLY A 66 10.23 -11.93 -3.86
CA GLY A 66 11.16 -12.85 -3.23
C GLY A 66 10.61 -14.28 -3.27
N LEU A 67 11.47 -15.24 -2.93
CA LEU A 67 11.12 -16.67 -2.95
C LEU A 67 10.75 -17.18 -1.57
N GLU A 68 11.30 -16.58 -0.52
CA GLU A 68 11.02 -16.93 0.86
C GLU A 68 10.02 -15.96 1.50
N LYS A 69 9.42 -16.37 2.60
CA LYS A 69 8.52 -15.52 3.38
C LYS A 69 9.28 -14.28 3.87
N ASP A 70 8.64 -13.12 3.79
CA ASP A 70 9.17 -11.83 4.24
C ASP A 70 10.47 -11.42 3.53
N GLU A 71 10.73 -11.97 2.33
CA GLU A 71 11.86 -11.63 1.49
C GLU A 71 11.44 -10.64 0.39
N ASN A 72 12.23 -9.59 0.20
CA ASN A 72 12.14 -8.71 -0.95
C ASN A 72 13.53 -8.47 -1.51
N LEU A 73 13.81 -9.07 -2.66
CA LEU A 73 15.10 -9.00 -3.34
C LEU A 73 15.35 -7.69 -4.09
N PHE A 74 14.33 -6.85 -4.20
CA PHE A 74 14.39 -5.56 -4.92
C PHE A 74 14.60 -4.36 -4.01
N ILE A 75 14.74 -4.58 -2.70
CA ILE A 75 15.07 -3.54 -1.73
C ILE A 75 16.47 -3.74 -1.15
N SER A 76 17.20 -2.65 -1.02
CA SER A 76 18.48 -2.56 -0.34
C SER A 76 18.48 -1.42 0.67
N GLN A 77 19.60 -1.20 1.36
CA GLN A 77 19.78 -0.06 2.26
C GLN A 77 19.57 1.30 1.58
N SER A 78 19.78 1.38 0.27
CA SER A 78 19.54 2.58 -0.53
C SER A 78 18.11 2.73 -1.04
N GLY A 79 17.23 1.80 -0.71
CA GLY A 79 15.83 1.76 -1.13
C GLY A 79 15.54 0.76 -2.24
N TRP A 80 14.51 1.02 -3.02
CA TRP A 80 14.12 0.17 -4.13
C TRP A 80 15.14 0.24 -5.28
N ASN A 81 15.56 -0.93 -5.74
CA ASN A 81 16.48 -1.07 -6.89
C ASN A 81 15.73 -1.20 -8.23
N THR A 82 14.48 -0.79 -8.25
CA THR A 82 13.61 -0.84 -9.42
C THR A 82 13.18 0.57 -9.81
N ARG A 83 12.84 0.75 -11.09
CA ARG A 83 12.28 2.01 -11.59
C ARG A 83 10.86 2.22 -11.11
N PHE A 84 10.09 1.14 -11.01
CA PHE A 84 8.69 1.16 -10.57
C PHE A 84 8.54 0.35 -9.29
N VAL A 85 7.63 0.80 -8.44
CA VAL A 85 7.26 0.13 -7.19
C VAL A 85 5.78 -0.23 -7.28
N PRO A 86 5.37 -1.45 -6.91
CA PRO A 86 3.95 -1.80 -6.88
C PRO A 86 3.14 -0.78 -6.07
N ALA A 87 2.06 -0.26 -6.64
CA ALA A 87 1.28 0.84 -6.06
C ALA A 87 0.79 0.52 -4.65
N LEU A 88 0.45 -0.74 -4.39
CA LEU A 88 0.03 -1.19 -3.06
C LEU A 88 1.11 -1.00 -1.99
N LEU A 89 2.39 -1.13 -2.35
CA LEU A 89 3.51 -0.90 -1.46
C LEU A 89 3.93 0.57 -1.42
N ALA A 90 3.79 1.28 -2.55
CA ALA A 90 4.13 2.69 -2.67
C ALA A 90 3.16 3.62 -1.93
N ARG A 91 1.91 3.19 -1.73
CA ARG A 91 0.86 4.02 -1.10
C ARG A 91 1.15 4.42 0.35
N GLY A 92 2.05 3.73 1.01
CA GLY A 92 2.36 4.02 2.41
C GLY A 92 1.19 3.70 3.36
N PRO A 93 0.99 4.53 4.40
CA PRO A 93 -0.10 4.36 5.37
C PRO A 93 -1.47 4.77 4.84
N PHE A 94 -1.55 5.23 3.58
CA PHE A 94 -2.79 5.73 3.00
C PHE A 94 -3.60 4.61 2.33
N SER A 95 -4.91 4.74 2.38
CA SER A 95 -5.86 3.85 1.69
C SER A 95 -7.08 4.62 1.23
N LEU A 96 -7.82 4.05 0.30
CA LEU A 96 -9.14 4.54 -0.07
C LEU A 96 -10.21 3.79 0.72
N GLY A 97 -11.16 4.54 1.22
CA GLY A 97 -12.33 4.02 1.91
C GLY A 97 -13.60 4.70 1.42
N TYR A 98 -14.72 4.30 1.96
CA TYR A 98 -16.01 4.94 1.74
C TYR A 98 -16.61 5.36 3.08
N LYS A 99 -17.19 6.54 3.14
CA LYS A 99 -17.91 6.98 4.35
C LYS A 99 -19.10 6.08 4.62
N LYS A 100 -19.23 5.61 5.85
CA LYS A 100 -20.39 4.84 6.30
C LYS A 100 -21.60 5.72 6.59
N VAL A 101 -21.35 6.97 6.99
CA VAL A 101 -22.38 7.99 7.26
C VAL A 101 -22.16 9.10 6.25
N LEU A 102 -23.21 9.44 5.51
CA LEU A 102 -23.19 10.49 4.49
C LEU A 102 -23.73 11.78 5.10
N GLU A 103 -23.08 12.89 4.75
CA GLU A 103 -23.64 14.22 4.97
C GLU A 103 -24.60 14.57 3.84
N GLU A 104 -25.45 15.58 4.07
CA GLU A 104 -26.44 15.98 3.07
C GLU A 104 -25.75 16.48 1.79
N GLY A 105 -26.04 15.83 0.66
CA GLY A 105 -25.41 16.10 -0.64
C GLY A 105 -24.19 15.24 -1.01
N GLU A 106 -23.73 14.35 -0.13
CA GLU A 106 -22.65 13.41 -0.44
C GLU A 106 -23.16 12.16 -1.18
N SER A 107 -22.37 11.69 -2.13
CA SER A 107 -22.63 10.42 -2.81
C SER A 107 -22.02 9.23 -2.04
N PRO A 108 -22.78 8.14 -1.83
CA PRO A 108 -22.24 6.95 -1.17
C PRO A 108 -21.10 6.26 -1.94
N LYS A 109 -20.83 6.67 -3.16
CA LYS A 109 -19.79 6.13 -4.02
C LYS A 109 -18.49 6.97 -4.04
N ASP A 110 -18.50 8.14 -3.38
CA ASP A 110 -17.32 8.98 -3.38
C ASP A 110 -16.27 8.40 -2.41
N PRO A 111 -15.08 8.02 -2.92
CA PRO A 111 -14.03 7.51 -2.07
C PRO A 111 -13.43 8.63 -1.22
N VAL A 112 -13.03 8.29 -0.01
CA VAL A 112 -12.29 9.16 0.90
C VAL A 112 -10.91 8.59 1.16
N ILE A 113 -9.94 9.47 1.38
CA ILE A 113 -8.59 9.05 1.76
C ILE A 113 -8.59 8.76 3.26
N CYS A 114 -8.12 7.58 3.61
CA CYS A 114 -7.89 7.15 4.97
C CYS A 114 -6.41 7.03 5.26
N ILE A 115 -6.02 7.27 6.50
CA ILE A 115 -4.67 7.04 7.00
C ILE A 115 -4.71 6.02 8.13
N ASP A 116 -3.75 5.10 8.13
CA ASP A 116 -3.52 4.18 9.25
C ASP A 116 -2.60 4.86 10.27
N THR A 117 -3.18 5.33 11.38
CA THR A 117 -2.43 6.03 12.42
C THR A 117 -1.56 5.11 13.28
N ASP A 118 -1.76 3.80 13.19
CA ASP A 118 -0.93 2.80 13.88
C ASP A 118 0.25 2.33 13.01
N ASP A 119 0.36 2.82 11.76
CA ASP A 119 1.50 2.53 10.89
C ASP A 119 2.78 3.17 11.46
N PRO A 120 3.88 2.42 11.59
CA PRO A 120 5.13 2.91 12.20
C PRO A 120 5.76 4.10 11.47
N ARG A 121 5.36 4.34 10.22
CA ARG A 121 5.81 5.52 9.45
C ARG A 121 5.08 6.81 9.83
N VAL A 122 3.95 6.70 10.54
CA VAL A 122 3.17 7.87 10.95
C VAL A 122 3.64 8.33 12.31
N ASN A 123 4.10 9.58 12.41
CA ASN A 123 4.55 10.17 13.66
C ASN A 123 4.19 11.65 13.74
N THR A 124 4.32 12.22 14.92
CA THR A 124 4.10 13.65 15.18
C THR A 124 5.39 14.40 15.43
N GLU A 125 6.51 13.68 15.54
CA GLU A 125 7.82 14.24 15.87
C GLU A 125 8.83 14.03 14.74
N GLN A 126 9.49 15.10 14.39
CA GLN A 126 10.87 15.13 13.91
C GLN A 126 11.56 16.34 14.44
#